data_7da01877969767d917ecbe807733415a
#
_entry.id   7da01877969767d917ecbe807733415a
#
_cell.length_a   1.000
_cell.length_b   1.000
_cell.length_c   1.000
_cell.angle_alpha   90.00
_cell.angle_beta   90.00
_cell.angle_gamma   90.00
#
_symmetry.space_group_name_H-M   'P 1'
#
loop_
_entity.id
_entity.type
_entity.pdbx_description
1 polymer ?
#
loop_
_entity_poly.entity_id
_entity_poly.type
_entity_poly.pdbx_seq_one_letter_code
_entity_poly.pdbx_strand_id
1 'polypeptide(L)'
;MIGFERRRDFNDFFNTSLVGLQGELDNKQIDRLRRIKLAWNFYEGYHWEEMPEQDTPEITVNYCRAFVDKFVSFELGKAFSISTSKQMEGKPITKDGRTVFEYLEDVWEDNNQYLFTTEMGQMKSITGDAWVQVRYFEPDELDDPFNEYPDGRIKLLLMPTSVVFPEYDPHQRGVLTKVTVMYTYEKIVKTPILGKVRKEQTLYKQIWTKDECAIIDGKNEPEVIPNRYKAIPFVQIKNLVVAGRNEGRGDLEDLIPLNTEYNMKESNVSEIIDYHAAPVTVVYGAKIGNLEKGANKMWGGLSKEARVENLELKSDLGASSNYISNLKVAMCEVGGIPETVLGGAQSISNTSGVALQYINLPLIEKTRLKRTSTEDGLERLNKLILLVSMFEGIVTKPSDISARDFFWNAVTLPDTLPKDMLLELQQIQQELKMGLESRRNAMKRIGKENIEELIKEIDEDRENNPTIYGIKENNNEQSLNSGMLNSQTPVEQVRTELTGQNGGAVE
;
A
#
# COMPACT_ATOMS: atom_id res chain seq x y z
N MET A 1 -18.03 -28.08 -14.02
CA MET A 1 -17.56 -26.69 -13.76
C MET A 1 -18.29 -26.18 -12.53
N ILE A 2 -17.58 -25.96 -11.42
CA ILE A 2 -18.14 -25.31 -10.25
C ILE A 2 -17.96 -23.81 -10.55
N GLY A 3 -19.03 -23.18 -11.03
CA GLY A 3 -19.06 -21.73 -11.23
C GLY A 3 -19.05 -21.08 -9.85
N PHE A 4 -17.92 -20.54 -9.44
CA PHE A 4 -17.91 -19.54 -8.40
C PHE A 4 -18.60 -18.31 -8.99
N GLU A 5 -19.84 -18.04 -8.58
CA GLU A 5 -20.43 -16.72 -8.78
C GLU A 5 -19.53 -15.71 -8.06
N ARG A 6 -18.68 -15.00 -8.82
CA ARG A 6 -17.88 -13.92 -8.31
C ARG A 6 -18.83 -12.82 -7.86
N ARG A 7 -18.70 -12.38 -6.60
CA ARG A 7 -19.55 -11.32 -6.04
C ARG A 7 -19.42 -10.07 -6.90
N ARG A 8 -20.55 -9.65 -7.50
CA ARG A 8 -20.65 -8.45 -8.35
C ARG A 8 -20.76 -7.13 -7.57
N ASP A 9 -20.71 -7.19 -6.23
CA ASP A 9 -21.06 -6.06 -5.35
C ASP A 9 -20.27 -4.77 -5.63
N PHE A 10 -19.01 -4.88 -6.05
CA PHE A 10 -18.16 -3.72 -6.34
C PHE A 10 -18.44 -3.12 -7.74
N ASN A 11 -18.71 -3.95 -8.74
CA ASN A 11 -19.07 -3.52 -10.09
C ASN A 11 -20.41 -2.81 -10.14
N ASP A 12 -21.37 -3.18 -9.30
CA ASP A 12 -22.68 -2.52 -9.27
C ASP A 12 -22.57 -1.07 -8.81
N PHE A 13 -21.71 -0.76 -7.82
CA PHE A 13 -21.47 0.62 -7.39
C PHE A 13 -20.85 1.49 -8.50
N PHE A 14 -19.83 1.00 -9.22
CA PHE A 14 -19.19 1.75 -10.31
C PHE A 14 -20.07 1.87 -11.55
N ASN A 15 -20.76 0.81 -11.98
CA ASN A 15 -21.65 0.82 -13.11
C ASN A 15 -22.85 1.73 -12.90
N THR A 16 -23.44 1.67 -11.73
CA THR A 16 -24.57 2.52 -11.35
C THR A 16 -24.18 3.99 -11.33
N SER A 17 -22.99 4.31 -10.82
CA SER A 17 -22.52 5.70 -10.78
C SER A 17 -22.27 6.28 -12.16
N LEU A 18 -21.66 5.54 -13.09
CA LEU A 18 -21.40 6.02 -14.45
C LEU A 18 -22.69 6.25 -15.26
N VAL A 19 -23.64 5.33 -15.19
CA VAL A 19 -24.93 5.46 -15.92
C VAL A 19 -25.78 6.59 -15.34
N GLY A 20 -25.84 6.71 -14.01
CA GLY A 20 -26.62 7.76 -13.33
C GLY A 20 -26.01 9.16 -13.45
N LEU A 21 -24.72 9.28 -13.78
CA LEU A 21 -24.02 10.54 -13.93
C LEU A 21 -23.91 11.02 -15.38
N GLN A 22 -24.50 10.30 -16.35
CA GLN A 22 -24.53 10.72 -17.75
C GLN A 22 -25.20 12.09 -17.89
N GLY A 23 -24.48 13.04 -18.45
CA GLY A 23 -24.93 14.43 -18.65
C GLY A 23 -24.42 15.42 -17.59
N GLU A 24 -23.92 14.94 -16.44
CA GLU A 24 -23.29 15.77 -15.39
C GLU A 24 -21.77 15.88 -15.55
N LEU A 25 -21.16 14.97 -16.34
CA LEU A 25 -19.73 14.81 -16.50
C LEU A 25 -19.23 15.29 -17.84
N ASP A 26 -18.06 15.90 -17.86
CA ASP A 26 -17.33 16.19 -19.10
C ASP A 26 -16.55 14.96 -19.60
N ASN A 27 -16.07 15.02 -20.85
CA ASN A 27 -15.35 13.90 -21.47
C ASN A 27 -14.07 13.51 -20.69
N LYS A 28 -13.37 14.46 -20.09
CA LYS A 28 -12.15 14.19 -19.30
C LYS A 28 -12.48 13.44 -18.02
N GLN A 29 -13.58 13.81 -17.37
CA GLN A 29 -14.08 13.14 -16.18
C GLN A 29 -14.53 11.71 -16.50
N ILE A 30 -15.21 11.51 -17.62
CA ILE A 30 -15.61 10.18 -18.11
C ILE A 30 -14.37 9.31 -18.37
N ASP A 31 -13.37 9.81 -19.07
CA ASP A 31 -12.14 9.06 -19.35
C ASP A 31 -11.35 8.76 -18.06
N ARG A 32 -11.37 9.67 -17.07
CA ARG A 32 -10.82 9.42 -15.74
C ARG A 32 -11.54 8.27 -15.04
N LEU A 33 -12.86 8.27 -15.05
CA LEU A 33 -13.66 7.22 -14.42
C LEU A 33 -13.45 5.84 -15.09
N ARG A 34 -13.33 5.81 -16.43
CA ARG A 34 -13.00 4.57 -17.15
C ARG A 34 -11.64 4.01 -16.74
N ARG A 35 -10.62 4.86 -16.60
CA ARG A 35 -9.29 4.45 -16.11
C ARG A 35 -9.35 3.90 -14.68
N ILE A 36 -10.10 4.58 -13.80
CA ILE A 36 -10.30 4.13 -12.41
C ILE A 36 -11.00 2.76 -12.39
N LYS A 37 -12.09 2.60 -13.16
CA LYS A 37 -12.81 1.31 -13.26
C LYS A 37 -11.90 0.20 -13.75
N LEU A 38 -11.15 0.44 -14.83
CA LEU A 38 -10.22 -0.54 -15.38
C LEU A 38 -9.18 -0.96 -14.35
N ALA A 39 -8.60 -0.01 -13.61
CA ALA A 39 -7.61 -0.30 -12.58
C ALA A 39 -8.18 -1.16 -11.45
N TRP A 40 -9.41 -0.87 -11.01
CA TRP A 40 -10.10 -1.69 -10.02
C TRP A 40 -10.44 -3.09 -10.54
N ASN A 41 -10.93 -3.22 -11.77
CA ASN A 41 -11.20 -4.51 -12.40
C ASN A 41 -9.94 -5.38 -12.40
N PHE A 42 -8.81 -4.80 -12.77
CA PHE A 42 -7.54 -5.54 -12.76
C PHE A 42 -7.08 -5.91 -11.35
N TYR A 43 -7.23 -5.02 -10.37
CA TYR A 43 -6.93 -5.34 -8.98
C TYR A 43 -7.83 -6.48 -8.45
N GLU A 44 -9.14 -6.46 -8.74
CA GLU A 44 -10.09 -7.48 -8.31
C GLU A 44 -9.99 -8.80 -9.09
N GLY A 45 -9.28 -8.82 -10.22
CA GLY A 45 -9.11 -10.00 -11.05
C GLY A 45 -10.13 -10.17 -12.18
N TYR A 46 -10.87 -9.12 -12.49
CA TYR A 46 -11.82 -9.07 -13.62
C TYR A 46 -11.12 -8.62 -14.91
N HIS A 47 -10.14 -9.41 -15.37
CA HIS A 47 -9.27 -9.02 -16.48
C HIS A 47 -9.94 -9.15 -17.85
N TRP A 48 -11.04 -9.91 -17.96
CA TRP A 48 -11.68 -10.29 -19.24
C TRP A 48 -12.96 -9.51 -19.54
N GLU A 49 -13.51 -8.74 -18.58
CA GLU A 49 -14.82 -8.10 -18.72
C GLU A 49 -14.92 -7.08 -19.88
N GLU A 50 -13.84 -6.42 -20.24
CA GLU A 50 -13.81 -5.43 -21.33
C GLU A 50 -13.24 -5.99 -22.65
N MET A 51 -12.91 -7.29 -22.68
CA MET A 51 -12.42 -7.97 -23.88
C MET A 51 -13.55 -8.62 -24.67
N PRO A 52 -13.42 -8.74 -25.99
CA PRO A 52 -14.35 -9.54 -26.77
C PRO A 52 -14.36 -10.98 -26.25
N GLU A 53 -15.57 -11.58 -26.22
CA GLU A 53 -15.74 -12.99 -25.88
C GLU A 53 -14.83 -13.85 -26.76
N GLN A 54 -14.02 -14.70 -26.15
CA GLN A 54 -13.06 -15.57 -26.82
C GLN A 54 -13.44 -17.03 -26.57
N ASP A 55 -13.21 -17.89 -27.56
CA ASP A 55 -13.40 -19.35 -27.42
C ASP A 55 -12.29 -20.01 -26.60
N THR A 56 -11.27 -19.25 -26.18
CA THR A 56 -10.12 -19.73 -25.40
C THR A 56 -10.38 -19.73 -23.90
N PRO A 57 -9.72 -20.59 -23.10
CA PRO A 57 -9.81 -20.55 -21.64
C PRO A 57 -9.37 -19.19 -21.07
N GLU A 58 -10.19 -18.62 -20.18
CA GLU A 58 -9.87 -17.35 -19.50
C GLU A 58 -8.99 -17.58 -18.27
N ILE A 59 -7.69 -17.73 -18.45
CA ILE A 59 -6.74 -17.85 -17.34
C ILE A 59 -6.40 -16.47 -16.80
N THR A 60 -6.60 -16.27 -15.50
CA THR A 60 -6.26 -15.03 -14.83
C THR A 60 -5.17 -15.24 -13.79
N VAL A 61 -3.98 -14.72 -14.07
CA VAL A 61 -2.91 -14.55 -13.08
C VAL A 61 -2.87 -13.07 -12.68
N ASN A 62 -3.29 -12.78 -11.46
CA ASN A 62 -3.45 -11.40 -11.00
C ASN A 62 -2.14 -10.84 -10.42
N TYR A 63 -1.21 -10.45 -11.28
CA TYR A 63 -0.01 -9.74 -10.87
C TYR A 63 -0.33 -8.32 -10.39
N CYS A 64 -1.34 -7.66 -10.95
CA CYS A 64 -1.74 -6.31 -10.55
C CYS A 64 -2.03 -6.22 -9.05
N ARG A 65 -2.81 -7.15 -8.49
CA ARG A 65 -3.04 -7.24 -7.04
C ARG A 65 -1.75 -7.49 -6.28
N ALA A 66 -0.95 -8.45 -6.72
CA ALA A 66 0.29 -8.79 -6.03
C ALA A 66 1.26 -7.59 -5.93
N PHE A 67 1.34 -6.77 -6.96
CA PHE A 67 2.15 -5.54 -6.95
C PHE A 67 1.61 -4.49 -5.98
N VAL A 68 0.30 -4.20 -6.03
CA VAL A 68 -0.34 -3.23 -5.12
C VAL A 68 -0.13 -3.62 -3.67
N ASP A 69 -0.42 -4.88 -3.33
CA ASP A 69 -0.33 -5.38 -1.96
C ASP A 69 1.12 -5.28 -1.42
N LYS A 70 2.11 -5.56 -2.28
CA LYS A 70 3.53 -5.39 -1.93
C LYS A 70 3.89 -3.92 -1.73
N PHE A 71 3.49 -3.01 -2.63
CA PHE A 71 3.76 -1.59 -2.46
C PHE A 71 3.14 -1.03 -1.19
N VAL A 72 1.89 -1.35 -0.91
CA VAL A 72 1.19 -0.91 0.31
C VAL A 72 1.90 -1.43 1.56
N SER A 73 2.25 -2.73 1.58
CA SER A 73 2.98 -3.34 2.69
C SER A 73 4.36 -2.70 2.91
N PHE A 74 5.08 -2.36 1.85
CA PHE A 74 6.39 -1.72 1.94
C PHE A 74 6.31 -0.25 2.29
N GLU A 75 5.27 0.46 1.90
CA GLU A 75 5.10 1.88 2.17
C GLU A 75 4.48 2.15 3.53
N LEU A 76 3.41 1.43 3.89
CA LEU A 76 2.50 1.70 5.00
C LEU A 76 2.33 0.51 5.95
N GLY A 77 3.19 -0.49 5.86
CA GLY A 77 3.11 -1.71 6.67
C GLY A 77 3.37 -1.52 8.17
N LYS A 78 3.64 -0.30 8.61
CA LYS A 78 3.82 0.10 10.01
C LYS A 78 3.18 1.45 10.24
N ALA A 79 2.75 1.72 11.49
CA ALA A 79 2.26 3.03 11.90
C ALA A 79 3.33 4.11 11.69
N PHE A 80 2.90 5.29 11.26
CA PHE A 80 3.77 6.46 11.16
C PHE A 80 3.86 7.20 12.48
N SER A 81 4.90 8.00 12.67
CA SER A 81 5.06 8.89 13.81
C SER A 81 4.83 10.34 13.42
N ILE A 82 4.29 11.11 14.36
CA ILE A 82 4.03 12.54 14.23
C ILE A 82 5.05 13.30 15.08
N SER A 83 5.55 14.42 14.57
CA SER A 83 6.36 15.37 15.31
C SER A 83 5.71 16.74 15.21
N THR A 84 5.68 17.49 16.30
CA THR A 84 5.10 18.84 16.38
C THR A 84 6.19 19.89 16.65
N SER A 85 5.83 21.18 16.52
CA SER A 85 6.78 22.26 16.75
C SER A 85 7.29 22.25 18.21
N LYS A 86 8.60 22.45 18.39
CA LYS A 86 9.21 22.59 19.72
C LYS A 86 8.58 23.69 20.57
N GLN A 87 8.00 24.72 19.94
CA GLN A 87 7.31 25.81 20.64
C GLN A 87 5.95 25.38 21.21
N MET A 88 5.43 24.24 20.73
CA MET A 88 4.18 23.62 21.22
C MET A 88 4.43 22.52 22.26
N GLU A 89 5.69 22.16 22.51
CA GLU A 89 6.05 21.13 23.49
C GLU A 89 5.53 21.50 24.89
N GLY A 90 4.73 20.60 25.49
CA GLY A 90 4.12 20.80 26.80
C GLY A 90 3.03 21.87 26.91
N LYS A 91 2.60 22.51 25.79
CA LYS A 91 1.52 23.50 25.82
C LYS A 91 0.17 22.83 25.54
N PRO A 92 -0.78 22.95 26.50
CA PRO A 92 -2.11 22.39 26.32
C PRO A 92 -2.90 23.17 25.26
N ILE A 93 -3.68 22.48 24.45
CA ILE A 93 -4.55 23.06 23.44
C ILE A 93 -6.01 22.65 23.60
N THR A 94 -6.29 21.63 24.40
CA THR A 94 -7.64 21.18 24.74
C THR A 94 -8.02 21.54 26.17
N LYS A 95 -9.31 21.44 26.50
CA LYS A 95 -9.81 21.73 27.86
C LYS A 95 -9.29 20.76 28.92
N ASP A 96 -9.03 19.52 28.53
CA ASP A 96 -8.48 18.43 29.35
C ASP A 96 -6.94 18.44 29.44
N GLY A 97 -6.29 19.41 28.80
CA GLY A 97 -4.86 19.64 28.95
C GLY A 97 -3.96 18.96 27.96
N ARG A 98 -4.50 18.31 26.91
CA ARG A 98 -3.69 17.65 25.87
C ARG A 98 -2.91 18.66 25.02
N THR A 99 -1.71 18.26 24.62
CA THR A 99 -0.86 18.96 23.65
C THR A 99 -1.32 18.71 22.22
N VAL A 100 -0.75 19.42 21.23
CA VAL A 100 -1.00 19.16 19.79
C VAL A 100 -0.65 17.72 19.41
N PHE A 101 0.46 17.22 19.95
CA PHE A 101 0.95 15.85 19.67
C PHE A 101 -0.06 14.82 20.18
N GLU A 102 -0.40 14.85 21.46
CA GLU A 102 -1.34 13.92 22.08
C GLU A 102 -2.72 13.97 21.42
N TYR A 103 -3.22 15.17 21.10
CA TYR A 103 -4.50 15.33 20.43
C TYR A 103 -4.51 14.71 19.02
N LEU A 104 -3.45 14.89 18.22
CA LEU A 104 -3.37 14.28 16.90
C LEU A 104 -3.23 12.76 17.00
N GLU A 105 -2.46 12.24 17.97
CA GLU A 105 -2.37 10.79 18.20
C GLU A 105 -3.74 10.19 18.55
N ASP A 106 -4.50 10.81 19.45
CA ASP A 106 -5.84 10.36 19.81
C ASP A 106 -6.80 10.35 18.60
N VAL A 107 -6.78 11.41 17.77
CA VAL A 107 -7.62 11.44 16.56
C VAL A 107 -7.23 10.32 15.58
N TRP A 108 -5.94 10.00 15.44
CA TRP A 108 -5.50 8.92 14.59
C TRP A 108 -5.83 7.54 15.18
N GLU A 109 -5.73 7.34 16.49
CA GLU A 109 -6.12 6.12 17.18
C GLU A 109 -7.64 5.89 17.03
N ASP A 110 -8.46 6.90 17.27
CA ASP A 110 -9.91 6.89 17.08
C ASP A 110 -10.35 6.52 15.66
N ASN A 111 -9.54 6.88 14.65
CA ASN A 111 -9.79 6.55 13.26
C ASN A 111 -9.05 5.28 12.79
N ASN A 112 -8.47 4.48 13.70
CA ASN A 112 -7.72 3.27 13.40
C ASN A 112 -6.61 3.51 12.38
N GLN A 113 -5.57 4.24 12.79
CA GLN A 113 -4.46 4.71 11.96
C GLN A 113 -3.95 3.66 10.96
N TYR A 114 -3.70 2.44 11.43
CA TYR A 114 -3.11 1.40 10.58
C TYR A 114 -4.05 0.92 9.48
N LEU A 115 -5.32 0.65 9.82
CA LEU A 115 -6.32 0.21 8.84
C LEU A 115 -6.59 1.33 7.83
N PHE A 116 -6.81 2.55 8.31
CA PHE A 116 -7.06 3.71 7.47
C PHE A 116 -5.93 3.97 6.48
N THR A 117 -4.66 3.94 6.93
CA THR A 117 -3.51 4.16 6.05
C THR A 117 -3.32 3.04 5.04
N THR A 118 -3.65 1.79 5.42
CA THR A 118 -3.62 0.64 4.50
C THR A 118 -4.64 0.79 3.38
N GLU A 119 -5.89 1.11 3.70
CA GLU A 119 -6.95 1.35 2.71
C GLU A 119 -6.63 2.56 1.82
N MET A 120 -6.13 3.64 2.40
CA MET A 120 -5.65 4.82 1.68
C MET A 120 -4.51 4.45 0.72
N GLY A 121 -3.57 3.63 1.16
CA GLY A 121 -2.46 3.12 0.36
C GLY A 121 -2.92 2.30 -0.83
N GLN A 122 -3.89 1.40 -0.64
CA GLN A 122 -4.50 0.63 -1.71
C GLN A 122 -5.21 1.55 -2.71
N MET A 123 -6.06 2.46 -2.22
CA MET A 123 -6.79 3.42 -3.05
C MET A 123 -5.86 4.21 -3.96
N LYS A 124 -4.83 4.88 -3.41
CA LYS A 124 -3.91 5.67 -4.20
C LYS A 124 -3.02 4.84 -5.14
N SER A 125 -2.63 3.62 -4.74
CA SER A 125 -1.82 2.72 -5.55
C SER A 125 -2.59 2.26 -6.80
N ILE A 126 -3.88 1.99 -6.65
CA ILE A 126 -4.77 1.56 -7.74
C ILE A 126 -5.16 2.74 -8.64
N THR A 127 -5.65 3.83 -8.06
CA THR A 127 -6.31 4.93 -8.80
C THR A 127 -5.41 6.13 -9.09
N GLY A 128 -4.24 6.20 -8.46
CA GLY A 128 -3.30 7.32 -8.51
C GLY A 128 -3.45 8.32 -7.38
N ASP A 129 -4.62 8.46 -6.80
CA ASP A 129 -4.95 9.40 -5.72
C ASP A 129 -5.81 8.74 -4.66
N ALA A 130 -5.65 9.18 -3.40
CA ALA A 130 -6.63 8.99 -2.34
C ALA A 130 -7.17 10.35 -1.90
N TRP A 131 -8.45 10.41 -1.59
CA TRP A 131 -9.14 11.60 -1.12
C TRP A 131 -9.66 11.38 0.29
N VAL A 132 -9.28 12.25 1.20
CA VAL A 132 -9.73 12.20 2.59
C VAL A 132 -10.52 13.45 2.91
N GLN A 133 -11.76 13.26 3.38
CA GLN A 133 -12.56 14.32 3.95
C GLN A 133 -12.42 14.31 5.47
N VAL A 134 -12.12 15.45 6.06
CA VAL A 134 -12.17 15.66 7.53
C VAL A 134 -13.54 16.20 7.89
N ARG A 135 -14.27 15.48 8.75
CA ARG A 135 -15.59 15.88 9.20
C ARG A 135 -15.70 15.72 10.72
N TYR A 136 -16.24 16.71 11.35
CA TYR A 136 -16.71 16.62 12.73
C TYR A 136 -18.13 16.03 12.73
N PHE A 137 -18.35 15.06 13.60
CA PHE A 137 -19.65 14.45 13.87
C PHE A 137 -20.09 14.85 15.27
N GLU A 138 -21.28 15.42 15.36
CA GLU A 138 -21.93 15.70 16.63
C GLU A 138 -22.32 14.38 17.34
N PRO A 139 -22.50 14.37 18.68
CA PRO A 139 -22.84 13.15 19.41
C PRO A 139 -24.07 12.41 18.88
N ASP A 140 -25.08 13.15 18.43
CA ASP A 140 -26.34 12.64 17.87
C ASP A 140 -26.20 12.09 16.44
N GLU A 141 -25.13 12.44 15.74
CA GLU A 141 -24.79 11.86 14.42
C GLU A 141 -23.98 10.56 14.55
N LEU A 142 -23.48 10.25 15.75
CA LEU A 142 -22.67 9.09 16.01
C LEU A 142 -23.54 7.90 16.43
N ASP A 143 -23.29 6.73 15.86
CA ASP A 143 -23.78 5.46 16.41
C ASP A 143 -22.82 5.03 17.53
N ASP A 144 -22.99 5.66 18.70
CA ASP A 144 -22.14 5.47 19.89
C ASP A 144 -23.00 5.02 21.08
N PRO A 145 -23.36 3.72 21.15
CA PRO A 145 -24.18 3.19 22.23
C PRO A 145 -23.48 3.19 23.60
N PHE A 146 -22.17 3.37 23.64
CA PHE A 146 -21.36 3.37 24.86
C PHE A 146 -21.07 4.78 25.37
N ASN A 147 -21.46 5.84 24.61
CA ASN A 147 -21.19 7.24 24.90
C ASN A 147 -19.69 7.53 25.13
N GLU A 148 -18.87 6.94 24.28
CA GLU A 148 -17.41 7.16 24.29
C GLU A 148 -17.03 8.57 23.82
N TYR A 149 -17.90 9.19 23.00
CA TYR A 149 -17.67 10.52 22.40
C TYR A 149 -18.77 11.51 22.76
N PRO A 150 -18.94 11.89 24.05
CA PRO A 150 -20.00 12.76 24.50
C PRO A 150 -19.93 14.18 23.91
N ASP A 151 -18.76 14.63 23.50
CA ASP A 151 -18.50 15.94 22.88
C ASP A 151 -18.36 15.83 21.34
N GLY A 152 -18.77 14.70 20.72
CA GLY A 152 -18.55 14.42 19.29
C GLY A 152 -17.09 14.05 18.98
N ARG A 153 -16.81 13.78 17.70
CA ARG A 153 -15.47 13.39 17.27
C ARG A 153 -15.14 13.80 15.84
N ILE A 154 -13.85 13.90 15.55
CA ILE A 154 -13.34 14.04 14.18
C ILE A 154 -13.25 12.67 13.53
N LYS A 155 -13.94 12.51 12.39
CA LYS A 155 -13.79 11.33 11.52
C LYS A 155 -13.05 11.69 10.25
N LEU A 156 -12.16 10.77 9.85
CA LEU A 156 -11.44 10.80 8.58
C LEU A 156 -12.18 9.88 7.61
N LEU A 157 -12.82 10.46 6.61
CA LEU A 157 -13.60 9.72 5.63
C LEU A 157 -12.75 9.52 4.37
N LEU A 158 -12.33 8.27 4.12
CA LEU A 158 -11.68 7.92 2.87
C LEU A 158 -12.73 7.84 1.76
N MET A 159 -12.69 8.82 0.85
CA MET A 159 -13.67 8.93 -0.24
C MET A 159 -13.20 8.13 -1.45
N PRO A 160 -14.06 7.28 -2.05
CA PRO A 160 -13.73 6.62 -3.31
C PRO A 160 -13.33 7.65 -4.37
N THR A 161 -12.18 7.47 -5.01
CA THR A 161 -11.63 8.42 -5.99
C THR A 161 -12.56 8.66 -7.17
N SER A 162 -13.44 7.70 -7.47
CA SER A 162 -14.46 7.77 -8.53
C SER A 162 -15.59 8.75 -8.26
N VAL A 163 -15.87 9.09 -6.99
CA VAL A 163 -16.96 10.00 -6.63
C VAL A 163 -16.48 11.43 -6.35
N VAL A 164 -15.16 11.66 -6.32
CA VAL A 164 -14.57 12.97 -6.03
C VAL A 164 -14.11 13.66 -7.32
N PHE A 165 -14.62 14.85 -7.58
CA PHE A 165 -14.33 15.66 -8.75
C PHE A 165 -13.71 16.99 -8.31
N PRO A 166 -12.37 17.09 -8.29
CA PRO A 166 -11.68 18.31 -7.88
C PRO A 166 -11.57 19.32 -9.02
N GLU A 167 -11.68 20.59 -8.69
CA GLU A 167 -11.34 21.70 -9.57
C GLU A 167 -10.21 22.52 -8.94
N TYR A 168 -9.23 22.89 -9.78
CA TYR A 168 -8.02 23.57 -9.37
C TYR A 168 -7.95 24.96 -9.97
N ASP A 169 -7.25 25.86 -9.28
CA ASP A 169 -6.96 27.18 -9.80
C ASP A 169 -6.14 27.07 -11.10
N PRO A 170 -6.58 27.72 -12.20
CA PRO A 170 -5.90 27.66 -13.48
C PRO A 170 -4.53 28.36 -13.47
N HIS A 171 -4.29 29.28 -12.53
CA HIS A 171 -3.07 30.08 -12.43
C HIS A 171 -2.13 29.58 -11.32
N GLN A 172 -2.67 28.84 -10.34
CA GLN A 172 -1.91 28.31 -9.21
C GLN A 172 -2.05 26.79 -9.13
N ARG A 173 -1.03 26.10 -9.64
CA ARG A 173 -1.03 24.64 -9.68
C ARG A 173 -1.20 24.01 -8.31
N GLY A 174 -2.09 23.02 -8.22
CA GLY A 174 -2.34 22.25 -6.99
C GLY A 174 -3.21 22.95 -5.95
N VAL A 175 -3.67 24.19 -6.20
CA VAL A 175 -4.59 24.89 -5.32
C VAL A 175 -6.02 24.47 -5.67
N LEU A 176 -6.71 23.82 -4.73
CA LEU A 176 -8.12 23.44 -4.86
C LEU A 176 -9.01 24.67 -4.74
N THR A 177 -9.89 24.88 -5.72
CA THR A 177 -10.92 25.92 -5.71
C THR A 177 -12.29 25.35 -5.37
N LYS A 178 -12.55 24.10 -5.81
CA LYS A 178 -13.82 23.41 -5.56
C LYS A 178 -13.59 21.90 -5.52
N VAL A 179 -14.34 21.21 -4.68
CA VAL A 179 -14.44 19.75 -4.66
C VAL A 179 -15.91 19.38 -4.75
N THR A 180 -16.27 18.59 -5.77
CA THR A 180 -17.60 18.02 -5.92
C THR A 180 -17.55 16.55 -5.59
N VAL A 181 -18.32 16.10 -4.61
CA VAL A 181 -18.59 14.68 -4.36
C VAL A 181 -19.92 14.35 -5.01
N MET A 182 -19.94 13.36 -5.89
CA MET A 182 -21.13 13.05 -6.67
C MET A 182 -21.25 11.55 -6.91
N TYR A 183 -22.41 10.98 -6.55
CA TYR A 183 -22.73 9.57 -6.76
C TYR A 183 -24.24 9.35 -6.83
N THR A 184 -24.65 8.18 -7.28
CA THR A 184 -26.05 7.77 -7.26
C THR A 184 -26.26 6.69 -6.20
N TYR A 185 -27.42 6.72 -5.56
CA TYR A 185 -27.82 5.71 -4.58
C TYR A 185 -29.29 5.30 -4.78
N GLU A 186 -29.65 4.11 -4.31
CA GLU A 186 -31.01 3.62 -4.39
C GLU A 186 -31.86 4.15 -3.22
N LYS A 187 -32.86 4.99 -3.52
CA LYS A 187 -33.84 5.47 -2.55
C LYS A 187 -35.09 4.60 -2.61
N ILE A 188 -35.49 4.11 -1.44
CA ILE A 188 -36.73 3.35 -1.32
C ILE A 188 -37.92 4.30 -1.23
N VAL A 189 -38.72 4.41 -2.28
CA VAL A 189 -39.93 5.25 -2.32
C VAL A 189 -41.17 4.39 -2.14
N LYS A 190 -41.96 4.68 -1.11
CA LYS A 190 -43.28 4.05 -0.90
C LYS A 190 -44.30 4.76 -1.77
N THR A 191 -44.92 4.06 -2.72
CA THR A 191 -46.00 4.60 -3.55
C THR A 191 -47.27 4.78 -2.72
N PRO A 192 -47.88 5.98 -2.69
CA PRO A 192 -49.00 6.27 -1.78
C PRO A 192 -50.27 5.44 -2.05
N ILE A 193 -50.47 4.90 -3.27
CA ILE A 193 -51.74 4.31 -3.72
C ILE A 193 -51.80 2.78 -3.59
N LEU A 194 -50.66 2.07 -3.53
CA LEU A 194 -50.63 0.58 -3.55
C LEU A 194 -49.75 -0.07 -2.48
N GLY A 195 -49.07 0.69 -1.63
CA GLY A 195 -48.11 0.11 -0.66
C GLY A 195 -46.89 -0.56 -1.31
N LYS A 196 -46.77 -0.49 -2.65
CA LYS A 196 -45.60 -1.06 -3.36
C LYS A 196 -44.35 -0.22 -3.13
N VAL A 197 -43.30 -0.88 -2.71
CA VAL A 197 -41.97 -0.31 -2.56
C VAL A 197 -41.31 -0.25 -3.94
N ARG A 198 -40.89 0.93 -4.37
CA ARG A 198 -40.12 1.14 -5.60
C ARG A 198 -38.73 1.65 -5.21
N LYS A 199 -37.70 1.05 -5.81
CA LYS A 199 -36.34 1.56 -5.76
C LYS A 199 -36.16 2.60 -6.87
N GLU A 200 -35.73 3.79 -6.52
CA GLU A 200 -35.43 4.89 -7.45
C GLU A 200 -33.96 5.30 -7.30
N GLN A 201 -33.26 5.34 -8.42
CA GLN A 201 -31.90 5.87 -8.49
C GLN A 201 -31.93 7.38 -8.25
N THR A 202 -31.26 7.82 -7.22
CA THR A 202 -31.24 9.22 -6.79
C THR A 202 -29.80 9.74 -6.87
N LEU A 203 -29.62 10.92 -7.48
CA LEU A 203 -28.34 11.60 -7.54
C LEU A 203 -28.09 12.34 -6.23
N TYR A 204 -26.95 12.08 -5.60
CA TYR A 204 -26.43 12.91 -4.51
C TYR A 204 -25.22 13.70 -5.00
N LYS A 205 -25.21 15.01 -4.70
CA LYS A 205 -24.13 15.91 -5.08
C LYS A 205 -23.83 16.86 -3.94
N GLN A 206 -22.58 16.92 -3.53
CA GLN A 206 -22.09 17.82 -2.51
C GLN A 206 -20.96 18.66 -3.09
N ILE A 207 -21.09 19.97 -3.08
CA ILE A 207 -20.14 20.91 -3.67
C ILE A 207 -19.52 21.74 -2.57
N TRP A 208 -18.22 21.59 -2.39
CA TRP A 208 -17.45 22.34 -1.42
C TRP A 208 -16.59 23.42 -2.07
N THR A 209 -16.76 24.64 -1.59
CA THR A 209 -15.86 25.77 -1.85
C THR A 209 -15.29 26.28 -0.53
N LYS A 210 -14.46 27.31 -0.55
CA LYS A 210 -13.96 27.94 0.67
C LYS A 210 -15.06 28.64 1.47
N ASP A 211 -16.12 29.11 0.78
CA ASP A 211 -17.14 29.96 1.38
C ASP A 211 -18.43 29.21 1.72
N GLU A 212 -18.77 28.19 0.95
CA GLU A 212 -20.04 27.46 1.06
C GLU A 212 -19.93 25.98 0.74
N CYS A 213 -20.89 25.21 1.27
CA CYS A 213 -21.18 23.85 0.89
C CYS A 213 -22.61 23.77 0.36
N ALA A 214 -22.79 23.35 -0.89
CA ALA A 214 -24.10 23.11 -1.48
C ALA A 214 -24.38 21.62 -1.56
N ILE A 215 -25.51 21.18 -1.00
CA ILE A 215 -25.97 19.77 -0.99
C ILE A 215 -27.20 19.67 -1.88
N ILE A 216 -27.17 18.72 -2.82
CA ILE A 216 -28.27 18.41 -3.72
C ILE A 216 -28.61 16.93 -3.56
N ASP A 217 -29.80 16.62 -3.11
CA ASP A 217 -30.30 15.24 -2.94
C ASP A 217 -31.51 15.01 -3.87
N GLY A 218 -31.25 14.38 -4.98
CA GLY A 218 -32.24 14.09 -6.00
C GLY A 218 -32.75 15.34 -6.70
N LYS A 219 -34.09 15.52 -6.65
CA LYS A 219 -34.79 16.65 -7.29
C LYS A 219 -35.07 17.82 -6.33
N ASN A 220 -34.56 17.73 -5.10
CA ASN A 220 -34.75 18.77 -4.10
C ASN A 220 -34.00 20.03 -4.52
N GLU A 221 -34.46 21.19 -4.02
CA GLU A 221 -33.71 22.43 -4.15
C GLU A 221 -32.36 22.30 -3.43
N PRO A 222 -31.29 22.90 -3.96
CA PRO A 222 -29.97 22.88 -3.33
C PRO A 222 -30.02 23.49 -1.93
N GLU A 223 -29.57 22.76 -0.93
CA GLU A 223 -29.33 23.29 0.41
C GLU A 223 -27.92 23.90 0.43
N VAL A 224 -27.85 25.22 0.65
CA VAL A 224 -26.56 25.93 0.70
C VAL A 224 -26.25 26.31 2.16
N ILE A 225 -25.14 25.77 2.66
CA ILE A 225 -24.66 25.99 4.03
C ILE A 225 -23.35 26.78 3.96
N PRO A 226 -23.18 27.86 4.74
CA PRO A 226 -21.90 28.55 4.80
C PRO A 226 -20.78 27.62 5.31
N ASN A 227 -19.65 27.60 4.61
CA ASN A 227 -18.48 26.85 5.06
C ASN A 227 -17.74 27.63 6.15
N ARG A 228 -17.96 27.23 7.40
CA ARG A 228 -17.36 27.89 8.57
C ARG A 228 -15.85 27.73 8.67
N TYR A 229 -15.29 26.66 8.07
CA TYR A 229 -13.86 26.39 8.10
C TYR A 229 -13.02 27.32 7.23
N LYS A 230 -13.64 28.04 6.29
CA LYS A 230 -12.96 28.88 5.28
C LYS A 230 -11.87 28.13 4.51
N ALA A 231 -11.95 26.79 4.51
CA ALA A 231 -11.09 25.87 3.80
C ALA A 231 -11.92 24.71 3.25
N ILE A 232 -11.51 24.11 2.16
CA ILE A 232 -12.14 22.91 1.63
C ILE A 232 -11.70 21.73 2.52
N PRO A 233 -12.64 21.01 3.20
CA PRO A 233 -12.29 19.96 4.17
C PRO A 233 -11.86 18.64 3.50
N PHE A 234 -11.08 18.72 2.43
CA PHE A 234 -10.57 17.59 1.67
C PHE A 234 -9.07 17.69 1.46
N VAL A 235 -8.40 16.56 1.57
CA VAL A 235 -6.97 16.41 1.24
C VAL A 235 -6.81 15.36 0.15
N GLN A 236 -6.10 15.73 -0.91
CA GLN A 236 -5.61 14.81 -1.94
C GLN A 236 -4.26 14.26 -1.53
N ILE A 237 -4.13 12.93 -1.50
CA ILE A 237 -2.88 12.22 -1.24
C ILE A 237 -2.52 11.45 -2.51
N LYS A 238 -1.45 11.90 -3.19
CA LYS A 238 -1.05 11.33 -4.48
C LYS A 238 -0.20 10.08 -4.29
N ASN A 239 -0.31 9.14 -5.21
CA ASN A 239 0.58 7.98 -5.24
C ASN A 239 1.95 8.37 -5.79
N LEU A 240 2.07 8.58 -7.07
CA LEU A 240 3.29 9.09 -7.72
C LEU A 240 3.00 10.45 -8.33
N VAL A 241 3.82 11.42 -8.00
CA VAL A 241 3.68 12.79 -8.54
C VAL A 241 4.22 12.84 -9.95
N VAL A 242 3.40 13.33 -10.90
CA VAL A 242 3.80 13.51 -12.29
C VAL A 242 3.86 15.01 -12.61
N ALA A 243 4.96 15.43 -13.22
CA ALA A 243 5.12 16.82 -13.65
C ALA A 243 4.01 17.19 -14.66
N GLY A 244 3.35 18.34 -14.44
CA GLY A 244 2.27 18.82 -15.32
C GLY A 244 0.87 18.30 -15.01
N ARG A 245 0.70 17.31 -14.11
CA ARG A 245 -0.62 16.79 -13.72
C ARG A 245 -0.98 17.21 -12.29
N ASN A 246 -2.28 17.47 -12.06
CA ASN A 246 -2.81 17.63 -10.70
C ASN A 246 -3.17 16.30 -10.05
N GLU A 247 -3.41 15.28 -10.85
CA GLU A 247 -3.64 13.90 -10.41
C GLU A 247 -2.32 13.16 -10.26
N GLY A 248 -2.27 12.21 -9.33
CA GLY A 248 -1.19 11.26 -9.20
C GLY A 248 -1.27 10.14 -10.25
N ARG A 249 -0.22 9.36 -10.38
CA ARG A 249 -0.17 8.17 -11.24
C ARG A 249 -0.34 6.91 -10.40
N GLY A 250 -1.25 6.03 -10.81
CA GLY A 250 -1.43 4.70 -10.23
C GLY A 250 -0.29 3.75 -10.57
N ASP A 251 -0.04 2.77 -9.72
CA ASP A 251 0.98 1.75 -9.98
C ASP A 251 0.58 0.79 -11.10
N LEU A 252 -0.72 0.67 -11.38
CA LEU A 252 -1.26 -0.28 -12.35
C LEU A 252 -1.25 0.22 -13.79
N GLU A 253 -1.09 1.54 -14.04
CA GLU A 253 -1.21 2.11 -15.39
C GLU A 253 -0.31 1.43 -16.43
N ASP A 254 0.94 1.10 -16.08
CA ASP A 254 1.88 0.42 -16.96
C ASP A 254 1.81 -1.10 -16.87
N LEU A 255 1.26 -1.65 -15.79
CA LEU A 255 1.19 -3.09 -15.55
C LEU A 255 -0.01 -3.73 -16.25
N ILE A 256 -1.13 -3.01 -16.37
CA ILE A 256 -2.35 -3.51 -17.00
C ILE A 256 -2.11 -4.07 -18.40
N PRO A 257 -1.45 -3.37 -19.35
CA PRO A 257 -1.21 -3.90 -20.67
C PRO A 257 -0.34 -5.17 -20.67
N LEU A 258 0.68 -5.21 -19.81
CA LEU A 258 1.58 -6.35 -19.69
C LEU A 258 0.89 -7.56 -19.06
N ASN A 259 0.08 -7.34 -18.03
CA ASN A 259 -0.67 -8.42 -17.39
C ASN A 259 -1.79 -8.96 -18.30
N THR A 260 -2.39 -8.10 -19.13
CA THR A 260 -3.33 -8.50 -20.17
C THR A 260 -2.67 -9.46 -21.16
N GLU A 261 -1.54 -9.06 -21.75
CA GLU A 261 -0.81 -9.89 -22.71
C GLU A 261 -0.31 -11.19 -22.07
N TYR A 262 0.16 -11.13 -20.82
CA TYR A 262 0.56 -12.32 -20.06
C TYR A 262 -0.59 -13.34 -19.97
N ASN A 263 -1.78 -12.90 -19.52
CA ASN A 263 -2.95 -13.77 -19.34
C ASN A 263 -3.44 -14.33 -20.69
N MET A 264 -3.43 -13.53 -21.76
CA MET A 264 -3.77 -13.97 -23.11
C MET A 264 -2.82 -15.08 -23.59
N LYS A 265 -1.52 -14.96 -23.35
CA LYS A 265 -0.55 -15.98 -23.77
C LYS A 265 -0.66 -17.25 -22.93
N GLU A 266 -0.90 -17.14 -21.62
CA GLU A 266 -1.16 -18.30 -20.77
C GLU A 266 -2.43 -19.04 -21.21
N SER A 267 -3.49 -18.32 -21.56
CA SER A 267 -4.73 -18.91 -22.09
C SER A 267 -4.50 -19.65 -23.41
N ASN A 268 -3.76 -19.04 -24.33
CA ASN A 268 -3.40 -19.68 -25.61
C ASN A 268 -2.53 -20.93 -25.41
N VAL A 269 -1.58 -20.90 -24.48
CA VAL A 269 -0.75 -22.07 -24.16
C VAL A 269 -1.61 -23.20 -23.57
N SER A 270 -2.55 -22.86 -22.69
CA SER A 270 -3.52 -23.82 -22.13
C SER A 270 -4.33 -24.50 -23.25
N GLU A 271 -4.84 -23.74 -24.21
CA GLU A 271 -5.57 -24.29 -25.36
C GLU A 271 -4.70 -25.24 -26.19
N ILE A 272 -3.45 -24.85 -26.47
CA ILE A 272 -2.50 -25.72 -27.19
C ILE A 272 -2.25 -27.00 -26.41
N ILE A 273 -2.10 -26.95 -25.10
CA ILE A 273 -1.90 -28.11 -24.24
C ILE A 273 -3.13 -29.05 -24.30
N ASP A 274 -4.33 -28.49 -24.20
CA ASP A 274 -5.59 -29.25 -24.30
C ASP A 274 -5.74 -29.91 -25.66
N TYR A 275 -5.38 -29.21 -26.74
CA TYR A 275 -5.36 -29.77 -28.08
C TYR A 275 -4.36 -30.94 -28.23
N HIS A 276 -3.16 -30.78 -27.67
CA HIS A 276 -2.16 -31.87 -27.68
C HIS A 276 -2.57 -33.06 -26.82
N ALA A 277 -3.28 -32.82 -25.71
CA ALA A 277 -3.78 -33.87 -24.82
C ALA A 277 -4.88 -34.74 -25.51
N ALA A 278 -5.63 -34.14 -26.42
CA ALA A 278 -6.71 -34.81 -27.16
C ALA A 278 -6.57 -34.63 -28.69
N PRO A 279 -5.46 -35.17 -29.33
CA PRO A 279 -5.17 -34.92 -30.72
C PRO A 279 -6.26 -35.46 -31.63
N VAL A 280 -6.55 -34.76 -32.71
CA VAL A 280 -7.48 -35.22 -33.75
C VAL A 280 -6.81 -36.39 -34.50
N THR A 281 -7.44 -37.54 -34.46
CA THR A 281 -6.97 -38.72 -35.21
C THR A 281 -7.62 -38.75 -36.59
N VAL A 282 -6.81 -38.74 -37.64
CA VAL A 282 -7.27 -38.81 -39.00
C VAL A 282 -6.98 -40.23 -39.53
N VAL A 283 -7.99 -40.80 -40.17
CA VAL A 283 -7.88 -42.14 -40.78
C VAL A 283 -8.06 -42.00 -42.30
N TYR A 284 -7.06 -42.39 -43.05
CA TYR A 284 -7.06 -42.40 -44.51
C TYR A 284 -7.36 -43.79 -45.06
N GLY A 285 -8.00 -43.88 -46.21
CA GLY A 285 -8.11 -45.13 -46.99
C GLY A 285 -9.09 -46.15 -46.44
N ALA A 286 -9.97 -45.80 -45.52
CA ALA A 286 -10.96 -46.73 -45.00
C ALA A 286 -12.40 -46.21 -45.20
N LYS A 287 -13.32 -47.06 -45.63
CA LYS A 287 -14.78 -46.78 -45.49
C LYS A 287 -15.16 -47.06 -44.05
N ILE A 288 -15.29 -46.02 -43.29
CA ILE A 288 -15.45 -46.11 -41.84
C ILE A 288 -16.90 -45.81 -41.46
N GLY A 289 -17.49 -46.76 -40.69
CA GLY A 289 -18.63 -46.46 -39.81
C GLY A 289 -18.16 -45.66 -38.58
N ASN A 290 -19.04 -45.39 -37.64
CA ASN A 290 -18.72 -44.62 -36.45
C ASN A 290 -17.53 -45.22 -35.67
N LEU A 291 -16.36 -44.59 -35.76
CA LEU A 291 -15.22 -44.87 -34.88
C LEU A 291 -15.31 -43.96 -33.67
N GLU A 292 -15.46 -44.56 -32.51
CA GLU A 292 -15.43 -43.80 -31.24
C GLU A 292 -14.01 -43.82 -30.67
N LYS A 293 -13.47 -42.64 -30.35
CA LYS A 293 -12.21 -42.46 -29.63
C LYS A 293 -12.49 -42.47 -28.12
N GLY A 294 -11.76 -43.27 -27.38
CA GLY A 294 -11.85 -43.30 -25.92
C GLY A 294 -10.81 -44.23 -25.28
N ALA A 295 -10.57 -44.06 -23.99
CA ALA A 295 -9.72 -44.97 -23.24
C ALA A 295 -10.33 -46.40 -23.32
N ASN A 296 -9.51 -47.40 -23.62
CA ASN A 296 -9.90 -48.79 -23.81
C ASN A 296 -10.75 -49.09 -25.07
N LYS A 297 -10.82 -48.20 -26.05
CA LYS A 297 -11.49 -48.48 -27.33
C LYS A 297 -10.46 -48.89 -28.39
N MET A 298 -10.63 -50.05 -28.98
CA MET A 298 -9.75 -50.61 -30.00
C MET A 298 -10.46 -50.55 -31.37
N TRP A 299 -9.77 -49.98 -32.37
CA TRP A 299 -10.25 -49.97 -33.75
C TRP A 299 -9.79 -51.19 -34.48
N GLY A 300 -10.71 -52.10 -34.75
CA GLY A 300 -10.45 -53.31 -35.54
C GLY A 300 -11.13 -53.25 -36.88
N GLY A 301 -10.65 -54.10 -37.85
CA GLY A 301 -11.28 -54.23 -39.16
C GLY A 301 -10.91 -53.16 -40.19
N LEU A 302 -9.83 -52.42 -39.97
CA LEU A 302 -9.29 -51.46 -40.94
C LEU A 302 -8.68 -52.20 -42.14
N SER A 303 -8.79 -51.64 -43.38
CA SER A 303 -8.15 -52.21 -44.57
C SER A 303 -6.61 -52.15 -44.44
N LYS A 304 -5.92 -53.02 -45.20
CA LYS A 304 -4.44 -53.06 -45.23
C LYS A 304 -3.81 -51.73 -45.69
N GLU A 305 -4.56 -50.90 -46.36
CA GLU A 305 -4.14 -49.59 -46.90
C GLU A 305 -4.53 -48.43 -45.99
N ALA A 306 -5.24 -48.72 -44.91
CA ALA A 306 -5.66 -47.67 -43.97
C ALA A 306 -4.46 -47.13 -43.18
N ARG A 307 -4.29 -45.82 -43.18
CA ARG A 307 -3.29 -45.09 -42.41
C ARG A 307 -3.98 -44.29 -41.33
N VAL A 308 -3.58 -44.47 -40.09
CA VAL A 308 -4.08 -43.74 -38.94
C VAL A 308 -2.99 -42.80 -38.47
N GLU A 309 -3.28 -41.50 -38.45
CA GLU A 309 -2.31 -40.50 -37.99
C GLU A 309 -3.02 -39.57 -37.00
N ASN A 310 -2.30 -39.21 -35.94
CA ASN A 310 -2.70 -38.09 -35.11
C ASN A 310 -2.21 -36.79 -35.78
N LEU A 311 -3.09 -35.81 -35.91
CA LEU A 311 -2.69 -34.45 -36.30
C LEU A 311 -1.95 -33.84 -35.11
N GLU A 312 -0.62 -33.83 -35.19
CA GLU A 312 0.22 -33.14 -34.21
C GLU A 312 0.56 -31.77 -34.77
N LEU A 313 0.13 -30.72 -34.04
CA LEU A 313 0.65 -29.39 -34.26
C LEU A 313 2.07 -29.33 -33.64
N LYS A 314 3.08 -29.18 -34.51
CA LYS A 314 4.45 -28.94 -34.07
C LYS A 314 4.63 -27.50 -33.63
N SER A 315 3.89 -27.07 -32.60
CA SER A 315 4.09 -25.76 -31.98
C SER A 315 5.26 -25.81 -31.01
N ASP A 316 6.13 -24.82 -31.11
CA ASP A 316 7.24 -24.66 -30.14
C ASP A 316 6.74 -24.04 -28.85
N LEU A 317 6.28 -24.89 -27.94
CA LEU A 317 5.87 -24.47 -26.59
C LEU A 317 7.03 -23.83 -25.81
N GLY A 318 8.29 -24.16 -26.16
CA GLY A 318 9.46 -23.54 -25.52
C GLY A 318 9.58 -22.06 -25.85
N ALA A 319 9.31 -21.66 -27.09
CA ALA A 319 9.29 -20.23 -27.48
C ALA A 319 8.18 -19.46 -26.76
N SER A 320 6.99 -20.07 -26.66
CA SER A 320 5.86 -19.46 -25.93
C SER A 320 6.14 -19.30 -24.43
N SER A 321 6.70 -20.33 -23.79
CA SER A 321 7.09 -20.30 -22.38
C SER A 321 8.17 -19.23 -22.10
N ASN A 322 9.17 -19.11 -22.98
CA ASN A 322 10.20 -18.08 -22.87
C ASN A 322 9.60 -16.68 -23.01
N TYR A 323 8.66 -16.48 -23.95
CA TYR A 323 7.99 -15.20 -24.13
C TYR A 323 7.18 -14.80 -22.87
N ILE A 324 6.41 -15.73 -22.30
CA ILE A 324 5.65 -15.53 -21.07
C ILE A 324 6.59 -15.20 -19.89
N SER A 325 7.71 -15.90 -19.78
CA SER A 325 8.73 -15.59 -18.76
C SER A 325 9.31 -14.19 -18.94
N ASN A 326 9.57 -13.77 -20.17
CA ASN A 326 10.04 -12.40 -20.46
C ASN A 326 8.99 -11.32 -20.10
N LEU A 327 7.69 -11.59 -20.33
CA LEU A 327 6.62 -10.68 -19.92
C LEU A 327 6.59 -10.52 -18.40
N LYS A 328 6.78 -11.61 -17.64
CA LYS A 328 6.86 -11.55 -16.19
C LYS A 328 8.06 -10.71 -15.71
N VAL A 329 9.23 -10.90 -16.33
CA VAL A 329 10.42 -10.09 -16.05
C VAL A 329 10.14 -8.62 -16.36
N ALA A 330 9.57 -8.32 -17.52
CA ALA A 330 9.21 -6.96 -17.91
C ALA A 330 8.23 -6.30 -16.92
N MET A 331 7.23 -7.05 -16.42
CA MET A 331 6.35 -6.54 -15.36
C MET A 331 7.12 -6.19 -14.08
N CYS A 332 8.07 -7.03 -13.67
CA CYS A 332 8.93 -6.77 -12.51
C CYS A 332 9.79 -5.50 -12.71
N GLU A 333 10.40 -5.34 -13.88
CA GLU A 333 11.24 -4.19 -14.22
C GLU A 333 10.43 -2.89 -14.27
N VAL A 334 9.32 -2.89 -15.02
CA VAL A 334 8.42 -1.72 -15.16
C VAL A 334 7.76 -1.38 -13.82
N GLY A 335 7.31 -2.41 -13.08
CA GLY A 335 6.72 -2.27 -11.77
C GLY A 335 7.71 -1.80 -10.71
N GLY A 336 9.01 -2.08 -10.88
CA GLY A 336 10.05 -1.78 -9.89
C GLY A 336 10.00 -2.71 -8.67
N ILE A 337 9.45 -3.92 -8.82
CA ILE A 337 9.45 -4.96 -7.78
C ILE A 337 10.28 -6.14 -8.27
N PRO A 338 11.38 -6.48 -7.61
CA PRO A 338 12.18 -7.66 -7.94
C PRO A 338 11.37 -8.95 -7.85
N GLU A 339 11.65 -9.90 -8.73
CA GLU A 339 10.95 -11.19 -8.75
C GLU A 339 11.07 -11.95 -7.42
N THR A 340 12.18 -11.78 -6.72
CA THR A 340 12.43 -12.35 -5.38
C THR A 340 11.39 -11.91 -4.35
N VAL A 341 10.90 -10.67 -4.42
CA VAL A 341 9.86 -10.12 -3.52
C VAL A 341 8.48 -10.72 -3.82
N LEU A 342 8.24 -11.09 -5.08
CA LEU A 342 7.00 -11.76 -5.51
C LEU A 342 7.01 -13.27 -5.27
N GLY A 343 8.07 -13.82 -4.66
CA GLY A 343 8.18 -15.25 -4.36
C GLY A 343 8.93 -16.06 -5.40
N GLY A 344 9.64 -15.41 -6.33
CA GLY A 344 10.52 -16.09 -7.28
C GLY A 344 11.66 -16.82 -6.57
N ALA A 345 11.89 -18.08 -6.95
CA ALA A 345 12.89 -18.94 -6.34
C ALA A 345 14.31 -18.60 -6.84
N GLN A 346 14.88 -17.50 -6.38
CA GLN A 346 16.32 -17.37 -6.36
C GLN A 346 16.83 -17.94 -5.03
N SER A 347 17.84 -18.81 -5.09
CA SER A 347 18.48 -19.36 -3.89
C SER A 347 19.11 -18.22 -3.08
N ILE A 348 18.40 -17.75 -2.08
CA ILE A 348 18.87 -16.73 -1.12
C ILE A 348 19.95 -17.31 -0.20
N SER A 349 20.18 -18.63 -0.25
CA SER A 349 21.24 -19.29 0.52
C SER A 349 22.62 -18.76 0.10
N ASN A 350 23.26 -18.01 0.96
CA ASN A 350 24.56 -17.35 0.83
C ASN A 350 24.56 -15.90 0.27
N THR A 351 23.41 -15.23 0.13
CA THR A 351 23.37 -13.83 -0.26
C THR A 351 23.57 -12.96 0.97
N SER A 352 24.58 -12.08 0.96
CA SER A 352 24.81 -11.15 2.09
C SER A 352 23.66 -10.14 2.21
N GLY A 353 23.42 -9.62 3.41
CA GLY A 353 22.36 -8.60 3.63
C GLY A 353 22.53 -7.37 2.71
N VAL A 354 23.77 -6.99 2.40
CA VAL A 354 24.09 -5.90 1.46
C VAL A 354 23.66 -6.24 0.04
N ALA A 355 23.90 -7.47 -0.44
CA ALA A 355 23.47 -7.89 -1.76
C ALA A 355 21.94 -7.92 -1.89
N LEU A 356 21.20 -8.33 -0.82
CA LEU A 356 19.75 -8.25 -0.76
C LEU A 356 19.24 -6.81 -0.84
N GLN A 357 19.93 -5.86 -0.22
CA GLN A 357 19.61 -4.44 -0.33
C GLN A 357 19.75 -3.93 -1.77
N TYR A 358 20.83 -4.32 -2.47
CA TYR A 358 21.02 -3.96 -3.88
C TYR A 358 19.94 -4.57 -4.79
N ILE A 359 19.54 -5.82 -4.58
CA ILE A 359 18.46 -6.45 -5.35
C ILE A 359 17.14 -5.68 -5.15
N ASN A 360 16.87 -5.20 -3.93
CA ASN A 360 15.65 -4.48 -3.60
C ASN A 360 15.72 -2.96 -3.85
N LEU A 361 16.84 -2.44 -4.38
CA LEU A 361 17.03 -1.01 -4.60
C LEU A 361 15.92 -0.35 -5.44
N PRO A 362 15.44 -0.93 -6.57
CA PRO A 362 14.36 -0.34 -7.35
C PRO A 362 13.07 -0.16 -6.55
N LEU A 363 12.71 -1.15 -5.73
CA LEU A 363 11.55 -1.10 -4.85
C LEU A 363 11.70 -0.03 -3.76
N ILE A 364 12.89 0.07 -3.17
CA ILE A 364 13.19 1.08 -2.14
C ILE A 364 13.07 2.48 -2.71
N GLU A 365 13.65 2.73 -3.90
CA GLU A 365 13.62 4.05 -4.55
C GLU A 365 12.19 4.44 -4.93
N LYS A 366 11.42 3.54 -5.54
CA LYS A 366 10.01 3.80 -5.88
C LYS A 366 9.18 4.06 -4.62
N THR A 367 9.36 3.26 -3.58
CA THR A 367 8.68 3.44 -2.30
C THR A 367 9.03 4.77 -1.64
N ARG A 368 10.30 5.22 -1.73
CA ARG A 368 10.72 6.53 -1.22
C ARG A 368 10.02 7.68 -1.91
N LEU A 369 9.86 7.62 -3.24
CA LEU A 369 9.11 8.63 -3.98
C LEU A 369 7.64 8.69 -3.55
N LYS A 370 7.01 7.54 -3.36
CA LYS A 370 5.63 7.43 -2.87
C LYS A 370 5.48 8.00 -1.46
N ARG A 371 6.40 7.67 -0.55
CA ARG A 371 6.44 8.17 0.84
C ARG A 371 6.49 9.68 0.91
N THR A 372 7.34 10.33 0.13
CA THR A 372 7.43 11.80 0.12
C THR A 372 6.06 12.46 -0.16
N SER A 373 5.29 11.91 -1.09
CA SER A 373 3.94 12.40 -1.39
C SER A 373 2.93 12.08 -0.28
N THR A 374 3.09 10.92 0.35
CA THR A 374 2.21 10.48 1.43
C THR A 374 2.44 11.29 2.69
N GLU A 375 3.68 11.52 3.08
CA GLU A 375 4.07 12.35 4.22
C GLU A 375 3.53 13.77 4.06
N ASP A 376 3.74 14.42 2.91
CA ASP A 376 3.16 15.74 2.62
C ASP A 376 1.61 15.73 2.71
N GLY A 377 0.97 14.67 2.19
CA GLY A 377 -0.48 14.52 2.28
C GLY A 377 -0.99 14.37 3.71
N LEU A 378 -0.32 13.54 4.52
CA LEU A 378 -0.66 13.33 5.94
C LEU A 378 -0.40 14.58 6.78
N GLU A 379 0.69 15.31 6.51
CA GLU A 379 0.96 16.60 7.16
C GLU A 379 -0.14 17.64 6.89
N ARG A 380 -0.63 17.70 5.64
CA ARG A 380 -1.78 18.55 5.28
C ARG A 380 -3.05 18.09 5.95
N LEU A 381 -3.24 16.78 6.08
CA LEU A 381 -4.40 16.20 6.78
C LEU A 381 -4.38 16.58 8.27
N ASN A 382 -3.23 16.47 8.94
CA ASN A 382 -3.08 16.90 10.33
C ASN A 382 -3.38 18.38 10.51
N LYS A 383 -2.93 19.25 9.60
CA LYS A 383 -3.28 20.69 9.63
C LYS A 383 -4.79 20.91 9.50
N LEU A 384 -5.44 20.14 8.64
CA LEU A 384 -6.89 20.23 8.44
C LEU A 384 -7.66 19.71 9.65
N ILE A 385 -7.21 18.64 10.29
CA ILE A 385 -7.76 18.14 11.56
C ILE A 385 -7.74 19.26 12.62
N LEU A 386 -6.57 19.88 12.84
CA LEU A 386 -6.43 20.97 13.80
C LEU A 386 -7.32 22.18 13.45
N LEU A 387 -7.44 22.51 12.16
CA LEU A 387 -8.27 23.61 11.69
C LEU A 387 -9.76 23.34 11.99
N VAL A 388 -10.26 22.17 11.60
CA VAL A 388 -11.67 21.78 11.85
C VAL A 388 -11.93 21.76 13.35
N SER A 389 -11.07 21.11 14.15
CA SER A 389 -11.20 21.04 15.61
C SER A 389 -11.18 22.41 16.29
N MET A 390 -10.41 23.36 15.75
CA MET A 390 -10.40 24.75 16.27
C MET A 390 -11.72 25.44 15.98
N PHE A 391 -12.33 25.27 14.82
CA PHE A 391 -13.64 25.85 14.51
C PHE A 391 -14.79 25.22 15.31
N GLU A 392 -14.67 23.94 15.66
CA GLU A 392 -15.62 23.25 16.54
C GLU A 392 -15.40 23.53 18.02
N GLY A 393 -14.36 24.31 18.38
CA GLY A 393 -14.09 24.71 19.77
C GLY A 393 -13.50 23.58 20.63
N ILE A 394 -13.06 22.49 20.03
CA ILE A 394 -12.38 21.37 20.69
C ILE A 394 -10.96 21.78 21.07
N VAL A 395 -10.29 22.45 20.13
CA VAL A 395 -8.90 22.89 20.25
C VAL A 395 -8.82 24.43 20.26
N THR A 396 -7.95 24.98 21.10
CA THR A 396 -7.70 26.41 21.18
C THR A 396 -6.22 26.70 20.93
N LYS A 397 -5.95 27.58 19.94
CA LYS A 397 -4.58 28.04 19.69
C LYS A 397 -4.13 28.98 20.80
N PRO A 398 -3.01 28.72 21.51
CA PRO A 398 -2.45 29.63 22.49
C PRO A 398 -2.13 31.02 21.88
N SER A 399 -2.40 32.10 22.61
CA SER A 399 -2.24 33.46 22.11
C SER A 399 -0.78 33.85 21.83
N ASP A 400 0.16 33.24 22.53
CA ASP A 400 1.62 33.43 22.44
C ASP A 400 2.27 32.68 21.31
N ILE A 401 1.52 31.83 20.60
CA ILE A 401 2.04 30.94 19.52
C ILE A 401 1.59 31.47 18.15
N SER A 402 2.53 31.47 17.20
CA SER A 402 2.23 31.80 15.80
C SER A 402 1.33 30.72 15.17
N ALA A 403 0.51 31.10 14.18
CA ALA A 403 -0.26 30.11 13.41
C ALA A 403 0.66 29.10 12.71
N ARG A 404 1.85 29.54 12.26
CA ARG A 404 2.82 28.67 11.62
C ARG A 404 3.29 27.55 12.57
N ASP A 405 3.62 27.88 13.81
CA ASP A 405 4.12 26.91 14.78
C ASP A 405 3.01 25.99 15.30
N PHE A 406 1.78 26.53 15.43
CA PHE A 406 0.62 25.75 15.84
C PHE A 406 0.25 24.65 14.84
N PHE A 407 0.24 24.96 13.54
CA PHE A 407 -0.08 23.99 12.48
C PHE A 407 1.12 23.21 11.96
N TRP A 408 2.34 23.51 12.43
CA TRP A 408 3.52 22.80 11.99
C TRP A 408 3.51 21.39 12.56
N ASN A 409 3.62 20.43 11.65
CA ASN A 409 3.82 19.02 11.98
C ASN A 409 4.68 18.39 10.92
N ALA A 410 5.38 17.32 11.28
CA ALA A 410 6.10 16.45 10.36
C ALA A 410 5.64 15.01 10.60
N VAL A 411 5.38 14.31 9.52
CA VAL A 411 5.03 12.88 9.53
C VAL A 411 6.24 12.11 9.04
N THR A 412 6.60 11.04 9.75
CA THR A 412 7.70 10.16 9.36
C THR A 412 7.20 8.74 9.26
N LEU A 413 7.30 8.17 8.05
CA LEU A 413 7.02 6.78 7.79
C LEU A 413 8.25 5.93 8.18
N PRO A 414 8.07 4.82 8.92
CA PRO A 414 9.18 3.98 9.37
C PRO A 414 9.85 3.25 8.20
N ASP A 415 11.13 2.91 8.36
CA ASP A 415 11.92 2.22 7.32
C ASP A 415 11.28 0.90 6.88
N THR A 416 11.32 0.65 5.58
CA THR A 416 10.66 -0.48 4.91
C THR A 416 11.37 -1.81 5.13
N LEU A 417 12.70 -1.79 5.08
CA LEU A 417 13.49 -3.01 5.22
C LEU A 417 13.75 -3.30 6.70
N PRO A 418 13.70 -4.57 7.11
CA PRO A 418 14.20 -4.96 8.40
C PRO A 418 15.70 -4.57 8.45
N LYS A 419 16.07 -3.68 9.36
CA LYS A 419 17.46 -3.43 9.65
C LYS A 419 18.01 -4.66 10.36
N ASP A 420 19.21 -5.08 9.99
CA ASP A 420 19.93 -6.05 10.80
C ASP A 420 20.27 -5.38 12.14
N MET A 421 19.43 -5.67 13.14
CA MET A 421 19.51 -5.05 14.46
C MET A 421 20.90 -5.29 15.12
N LEU A 422 21.55 -6.39 14.76
CA LEU A 422 22.88 -6.71 15.28
C LEU A 422 23.94 -5.76 14.69
N LEU A 423 23.89 -5.54 13.37
CA LEU A 423 24.76 -4.60 12.67
C LEU A 423 24.49 -3.16 13.14
N GLU A 424 23.24 -2.79 13.30
CA GLU A 424 22.87 -1.45 13.78
C GLU A 424 23.35 -1.20 15.20
N LEU A 425 23.20 -2.18 16.10
CA LEU A 425 23.74 -2.11 17.48
C LEU A 425 25.26 -2.02 17.48
N GLN A 426 25.97 -2.74 16.59
CA GLN A 426 27.42 -2.66 16.45
C GLN A 426 27.87 -1.29 15.96
N GLN A 427 27.17 -0.71 14.97
CA GLN A 427 27.44 0.65 14.49
C GLN A 427 27.23 1.68 15.59
N ILE A 428 26.08 1.63 16.28
CA ILE A 428 25.79 2.52 17.40
C ILE A 428 26.85 2.40 18.50
N GLN A 429 27.27 1.18 18.80
CA GLN A 429 28.34 0.97 19.78
C GLN A 429 29.67 1.62 19.35
N GLN A 430 30.01 1.56 18.06
CA GLN A 430 31.19 2.22 17.52
C GLN A 430 31.06 3.74 17.51
N GLU A 431 29.90 4.26 17.08
CA GLU A 431 29.62 5.70 17.05
C GLU A 431 29.64 6.31 18.47
N LEU A 432 29.07 5.62 19.46
CA LEU A 432 29.14 6.01 20.87
C LEU A 432 30.57 5.99 21.39
N LYS A 433 31.40 4.97 21.05
CA LYS A 433 32.81 4.90 21.43
C LYS A 433 33.66 6.01 20.81
N MET A 434 33.33 6.42 19.57
CA MET A 434 34.00 7.52 18.87
C MET A 434 33.48 8.90 19.28
N GLY A 435 32.43 8.98 20.10
CA GLY A 435 31.83 10.25 20.50
C GLY A 435 31.03 10.94 19.38
N LEU A 436 30.66 10.23 18.33
CA LEU A 436 29.91 10.74 17.19
C LEU A 436 28.41 10.73 17.43
N GLU A 437 27.93 9.92 18.35
CA GLU A 437 26.52 9.80 18.71
C GLU A 437 26.31 9.97 20.22
N SER A 438 25.14 10.50 20.62
CA SER A 438 24.73 10.56 22.02
C SER A 438 23.89 9.34 22.41
N ARG A 439 23.96 8.91 23.69
CA ARG A 439 23.14 7.82 24.24
C ARG A 439 21.65 8.03 23.99
N ARG A 440 21.18 9.28 24.08
CA ARG A 440 19.79 9.67 23.82
C ARG A 440 19.38 9.43 22.36
N ASN A 441 20.19 9.88 21.41
CA ASN A 441 19.93 9.68 19.99
C ASN A 441 20.05 8.20 19.59
N ALA A 442 21.02 7.48 20.16
CA ALA A 442 21.16 6.03 19.96
C ALA A 442 19.88 5.28 20.39
N MET A 443 19.27 5.63 21.52
CA MET A 443 18.01 5.05 21.99
C MET A 443 16.84 5.38 21.06
N LYS A 444 16.75 6.62 20.56
CA LYS A 444 15.75 7.01 19.56
C LYS A 444 15.87 6.17 18.28
N ARG A 445 17.09 5.98 17.82
CA ARG A 445 17.38 5.22 16.59
C ARG A 445 16.99 3.74 16.71
N ILE A 446 17.07 3.16 17.91
CA ILE A 446 16.62 1.79 18.19
C ILE A 446 15.10 1.70 18.42
N GLY A 447 14.38 2.83 18.44
CA GLY A 447 12.93 2.87 18.63
C GLY A 447 12.50 2.71 20.09
N LYS A 448 13.32 3.16 21.05
CA LYS A 448 12.92 3.20 22.46
C LYS A 448 12.06 4.42 22.73
N GLU A 449 10.96 4.21 23.41
CA GLU A 449 10.03 5.24 23.89
C GLU A 449 10.43 5.72 25.30
N ASN A 450 9.92 6.85 25.76
CA ASN A 450 10.16 7.44 27.09
C ASN A 450 11.63 7.51 27.47
N ILE A 451 12.47 7.99 26.55
CA ILE A 451 13.93 7.89 26.62
C ILE A 451 14.50 8.55 27.87
N GLU A 452 13.89 9.63 28.39
CA GLU A 452 14.40 10.30 29.59
C GLU A 452 14.15 9.50 30.86
N GLU A 453 12.99 8.85 30.95
CA GLU A 453 12.68 7.94 32.05
C GLU A 453 13.56 6.70 31.95
N LEU A 454 13.68 6.12 30.76
CA LEU A 454 14.53 4.96 30.53
C LEU A 454 16.01 5.22 30.83
N ILE A 455 16.53 6.42 30.52
CA ILE A 455 17.90 6.80 30.88
C ILE A 455 18.05 6.87 32.41
N LYS A 456 17.07 7.46 33.11
CA LYS A 456 17.09 7.51 34.59
C LYS A 456 17.05 6.11 35.21
N GLU A 457 16.13 5.27 34.75
CA GLU A 457 16.05 3.87 35.20
C GLU A 457 17.35 3.11 34.97
N ILE A 458 17.96 3.25 33.79
CA ILE A 458 19.22 2.58 33.47
C ILE A 458 20.37 3.13 34.35
N ASP A 459 20.37 4.43 34.63
CA ASP A 459 21.42 5.02 35.46
C ASP A 459 21.24 4.64 36.95
N GLU A 460 20.00 4.57 37.44
CA GLU A 460 19.66 4.05 38.78
C GLU A 460 19.97 2.55 38.92
N ASP A 461 19.65 1.75 37.88
CA ASP A 461 19.97 0.31 37.89
C ASP A 461 21.49 0.07 37.82
N ARG A 462 22.21 0.94 37.12
CA ARG A 462 23.67 0.90 37.02
C ARG A 462 24.35 1.24 38.35
N GLU A 463 23.77 2.15 39.12
CA GLU A 463 24.24 2.47 40.47
C GLU A 463 23.93 1.33 41.46
N ASN A 464 22.75 0.72 41.35
CA ASN A 464 22.31 -0.34 42.26
C ASN A 464 22.94 -1.72 41.96
N ASN A 465 23.27 -1.97 40.67
CA ASN A 465 23.78 -3.27 40.20
C ASN A 465 25.08 -3.12 39.35
N PRO A 466 26.19 -2.57 39.90
CA PRO A 466 27.39 -2.28 39.11
C PRO A 466 28.05 -3.52 38.49
N THR A 467 27.84 -4.70 39.05
CA THR A 467 28.37 -5.98 38.54
C THR A 467 27.75 -6.40 37.20
N ILE A 468 26.48 -6.09 36.95
CA ILE A 468 25.78 -6.41 35.68
C ILE A 468 26.34 -5.57 34.53
N TYR A 469 26.74 -4.34 34.80
CA TYR A 469 27.27 -3.38 33.82
C TYR A 469 28.79 -3.43 33.67
N GLY A 470 29.48 -4.39 34.29
CA GLY A 470 30.93 -4.57 34.16
C GLY A 470 31.76 -3.47 34.84
N ILE A 471 31.19 -2.70 35.77
CA ILE A 471 31.89 -1.72 36.58
C ILE A 471 32.53 -2.49 37.75
N LYS A 472 33.84 -2.71 37.67
CA LYS A 472 34.57 -3.21 38.81
C LYS A 472 34.54 -2.13 39.88
N GLU A 473 34.05 -2.45 41.08
CA GLU A 473 34.23 -1.60 42.25
C GLU A 473 35.72 -1.38 42.46
N ASN A 474 36.22 -0.16 42.25
CA ASN A 474 37.51 0.27 42.71
C ASN A 474 37.43 0.59 44.22
N ASN A 475 37.32 -0.45 45.04
CA ASN A 475 37.66 -0.35 46.44
C ASN A 475 39.10 -0.80 46.59
N ASN A 476 40.04 0.12 46.49
CA ASN A 476 41.24 0.18 47.34
C ASN A 476 42.07 1.40 47.00
N GLU A 477 41.97 2.41 47.85
CA GLU A 477 43.07 3.30 48.17
C GLU A 477 44.12 2.49 48.93
N GLN A 478 45.37 2.76 48.54
CA GLN A 478 46.61 2.35 49.21
C GLN A 478 47.16 0.93 48.94
N SER A 479 48.02 0.86 47.93
CA SER A 479 49.46 0.57 48.21
C SER A 479 50.29 0.67 46.93
N LEU A 480 51.30 1.50 47.10
CA LEU A 480 52.48 1.72 46.29
C LEU A 480 53.09 0.47 45.64
N ASN A 481 53.54 0.71 44.45
CA ASN A 481 54.82 0.31 43.83
C ASN A 481 55.06 -1.15 43.44
N SER A 482 55.55 -1.21 42.23
CA SER A 482 56.43 -2.21 41.63
C SER A 482 55.79 -3.40 40.93
N GLY A 483 56.07 -3.45 39.69
CA GLY A 483 55.93 -4.66 38.87
C GLY A 483 55.68 -4.42 37.40
N MET A 484 56.70 -3.99 36.74
CA MET A 484 56.78 -4.08 35.25
C MET A 484 56.62 -5.52 34.77
N LEU A 485 56.04 -5.62 33.59
CA LEU A 485 56.28 -6.63 32.55
C LEU A 485 55.39 -7.89 32.51
N ASN A 486 54.91 -8.05 31.29
CA ASN A 486 54.50 -9.26 30.58
C ASN A 486 53.05 -9.79 30.83
N SER A 487 52.24 -9.49 29.80
CA SER A 487 51.37 -10.54 29.27
C SER A 487 51.22 -10.31 27.74
N GLN A 488 52.03 -11.00 27.01
CA GLN A 488 51.80 -11.32 25.61
C GLN A 488 50.54 -12.16 25.51
N THR A 489 49.67 -11.78 24.61
CA THR A 489 48.50 -12.50 24.20
C THR A 489 48.85 -13.76 23.42
N PRO A 490 48.16 -14.90 23.65
CA PRO A 490 48.43 -16.16 22.91
C PRO A 490 47.61 -16.16 21.60
N VAL A 491 48.18 -15.65 20.54
CA VAL A 491 47.65 -15.76 19.16
C VAL A 491 48.59 -16.52 18.22
N GLU A 492 49.65 -17.15 18.74
CA GLU A 492 50.68 -17.79 17.92
C GLU A 492 50.77 -19.32 18.07
N GLN A 493 49.77 -19.99 18.62
CA GLN A 493 49.78 -21.47 18.75
C GLN A 493 48.84 -22.25 17.80
N VAL A 494 48.18 -21.60 16.86
CA VAL A 494 47.31 -22.30 15.87
C VAL A 494 47.93 -22.41 14.48
N ARG A 495 49.18 -21.94 14.28
CA ARG A 495 49.81 -21.93 12.94
C ARG A 495 50.91 -22.98 12.71
N THR A 496 51.14 -23.89 13.66
CA THR A 496 52.21 -24.87 13.54
C THR A 496 51.75 -26.34 13.42
N GLU A 497 50.47 -26.64 13.34
CA GLU A 497 49.98 -28.02 13.15
C GLU A 497 49.39 -28.33 11.80
N LEU A 498 49.49 -27.47 10.77
CA LEU A 498 48.96 -27.70 9.45
C LEU A 498 50.02 -27.74 8.32
N THR A 499 51.31 -27.92 8.67
CA THR A 499 52.38 -28.13 7.65
C THR A 499 53.20 -29.34 7.98
N GLY A 500 52.59 -30.47 8.17
CA GLY A 500 53.29 -31.73 8.35
C GLY A 500 52.44 -32.94 7.98
N GLN A 501 52.22 -33.15 6.72
CA GLN A 501 52.00 -34.46 6.07
C GLN A 501 51.44 -34.24 4.67
N ASN A 502 52.29 -34.33 3.69
CA ASN A 502 52.12 -35.21 2.54
C ASN A 502 53.22 -34.90 1.52
N GLY A 503 54.35 -35.57 1.73
CA GLY A 503 55.23 -35.94 0.64
C GLY A 503 54.97 -37.40 0.36
N GLY A 504 54.66 -37.74 -0.90
CA GLY A 504 54.46 -39.12 -1.33
C GLY A 504 54.11 -39.15 -2.81
N ALA A 505 55.11 -39.45 -3.58
CA ALA A 505 55.19 -39.46 -5.03
C ALA A 505 54.42 -40.61 -5.72
N VAL A 506 54.41 -40.51 -7.08
CA VAL A 506 54.31 -41.58 -8.13
C VAL A 506 52.85 -42.00 -8.45
N GLU A 507 52.34 -41.92 -9.64
CA GLU A 507 52.68 -42.04 -11.08
C GLU A 507 51.67 -41.31 -11.92
#